data_0b57c6d38959d8ae02c03c2fba44ad96
#
_entry.id   0b57c6d38959d8ae02c03c2fba44ad96
#
_cell.length_a   1.000
_cell.length_b   1.000
_cell.length_c   1.000
_cell.angle_alpha   90.00
_cell.angle_beta   90.00
_cell.angle_gamma   90.00
#
_symmetry.space_group_name_H-M   'P 1'
#
loop_
_entity.id
_entity.type
_entity.pdbx_description
1 polymer ?
#
loop_
_entity_poly.entity_id
_entity_poly.type
_entity_poly.pdbx_seq_one_letter_code
_entity_poly.pdbx_strand_id
1 'polypeptide(L)'
;MSGITDFLGRAISTVKQAIDADNAAEYEKAFQLYTKSLELFVLAVKWEKNPKSKELIRQKTAEYMDRAEKLKTYLAEAEQKKSGGGGGGKPGAMGVNGGGKGKANADEGDEDNKKLRNALSGAILQERPNVRWDDVAGLEGAKDTLKEAVVLPIKFPSLFQGKRQAWKGILLYGPPGTGKSYLAKAVATEANSTFFSVSSSDLVSKWMGESERLVKALFSMARENKPSVLFIDEIDALCGPRGEGESEASRRIKTELLVQMDGVGNDSKGILVLGATNIPWQLDAAIRRRFQRRVHIGLPDANGRARMFKLAIGDTETNLQADDYRVLAEMSEGFSGSDISNVVQQALMGPVRKIIQATHFKPVMVDGVRKLTPCSPGNPEAKEMTYHDVDSEELMAPIIELKDFKQALKESHPTVSDDDAAKQIEWTNEFGSEGA
;
A
#
# COMPACT_ATOMS: atom_id res chain seq x y z
N MET A 1 23.26 -33.05 -12.41
CA MET A 1 21.98 -32.49 -11.96
C MET A 1 21.76 -32.85 -10.49
N SER A 2 22.42 -32.15 -9.60
CA SER A 2 22.23 -32.32 -8.13
C SER A 2 22.69 -31.04 -7.45
N GLY A 3 21.81 -30.07 -7.37
CA GLY A 3 22.09 -28.77 -6.77
C GLY A 3 20.85 -27.98 -6.42
N ILE A 4 19.66 -28.60 -6.48
CA ILE A 4 18.44 -28.00 -5.94
C ILE A 4 18.46 -28.33 -4.46
N THR A 5 18.80 -27.37 -3.66
CA THR A 5 18.88 -27.39 -2.20
C THR A 5 17.64 -28.07 -1.64
N ASP A 6 17.81 -29.20 -0.96
CA ASP A 6 16.76 -29.93 -0.23
C ASP A 6 16.31 -29.14 1.00
N PHE A 7 15.54 -28.08 0.75
CA PHE A 7 14.97 -27.24 1.82
C PHE A 7 14.03 -28.02 2.71
N LEU A 8 13.26 -28.94 2.14
CA LEU A 8 12.29 -29.75 2.89
C LEU A 8 13.01 -30.77 3.80
N GLY A 9 13.99 -31.48 3.30
CA GLY A 9 14.77 -32.42 4.12
C GLY A 9 15.51 -31.73 5.26
N ARG A 10 16.09 -30.56 5.00
CA ARG A 10 16.73 -29.74 6.03
C ARG A 10 15.71 -29.20 7.04
N ALA A 11 14.54 -28.75 6.61
CA ALA A 11 13.48 -28.31 7.50
C ALA A 11 13.01 -29.42 8.44
N ILE A 12 12.79 -30.63 7.89
CA ILE A 12 12.40 -31.81 8.67
C ILE A 12 13.48 -32.20 9.67
N SER A 13 14.75 -32.18 9.29
CA SER A 13 15.86 -32.47 10.19
C SER A 13 15.94 -31.46 11.34
N THR A 14 15.80 -30.17 11.02
CA THR A 14 15.87 -29.08 12.02
C THR A 14 14.68 -29.12 12.98
N VAL A 15 13.46 -29.43 12.49
CA VAL A 15 12.29 -29.52 13.37
C VAL A 15 12.34 -30.75 14.28
N LYS A 16 12.95 -31.87 13.87
CA LYS A 16 13.20 -33.00 14.75
C LYS A 16 14.08 -32.60 15.93
N GLN A 17 15.17 -31.88 15.65
CA GLN A 17 16.05 -31.37 16.71
C GLN A 17 15.32 -30.37 17.62
N ALA A 18 14.38 -29.58 17.08
CA ALA A 18 13.58 -28.66 17.88
C ALA A 18 12.65 -29.43 18.84
N ILE A 19 12.01 -30.49 18.37
CA ILE A 19 11.16 -31.37 19.19
C ILE A 19 11.97 -32.08 20.28
N ASP A 20 13.16 -32.57 19.95
CA ASP A 20 14.04 -33.22 20.92
C ASP A 20 14.48 -32.25 22.03
N ALA A 21 14.84 -31.00 21.66
CA ALA A 21 15.16 -29.96 22.61
C ALA A 21 13.96 -29.52 23.48
N ASP A 22 12.77 -29.47 22.88
CA ASP A 22 11.52 -29.16 23.58
C ASP A 22 11.17 -30.24 24.62
N ASN A 23 11.30 -31.50 24.25
CA ASN A 23 11.12 -32.64 25.15
C ASN A 23 12.17 -32.70 26.27
N ALA A 24 13.37 -32.18 26.02
CA ALA A 24 14.44 -32.05 27.01
C ALA A 24 14.29 -30.81 27.92
N ALA A 25 13.20 -30.03 27.75
CA ALA A 25 12.93 -28.77 28.43
C ALA A 25 14.00 -27.67 28.19
N GLU A 26 14.78 -27.79 27.10
CA GLU A 26 15.72 -26.78 26.61
C GLU A 26 14.97 -25.70 25.78
N TYR A 27 14.05 -24.98 26.40
CA TYR A 27 13.05 -24.14 25.71
C TYR A 27 13.63 -23.02 24.84
N GLU A 28 14.73 -22.38 25.26
CA GLU A 28 15.40 -21.35 24.45
C GLU A 28 15.99 -21.93 23.15
N LYS A 29 16.65 -23.08 23.27
CA LYS A 29 17.21 -23.80 22.12
C LYS A 29 16.12 -24.35 21.21
N ALA A 30 15.05 -24.89 21.80
CA ALA A 30 13.89 -25.37 21.06
C ALA A 30 13.27 -24.23 20.26
N PHE A 31 13.05 -23.07 20.84
CA PHE A 31 12.51 -21.89 20.16
C PHE A 31 13.37 -21.44 18.97
N GLN A 32 14.70 -21.38 19.14
CA GLN A 32 15.63 -21.04 18.05
C GLN A 32 15.58 -22.05 16.89
N LEU A 33 15.51 -23.35 17.21
CA LEU A 33 15.42 -24.41 16.22
C LEU A 33 14.07 -24.42 15.51
N TYR A 34 12.96 -24.18 16.21
CA TYR A 34 11.64 -24.03 15.57
C TYR A 34 11.65 -22.84 14.62
N THR A 35 12.13 -21.67 15.02
CA THR A 35 12.21 -20.48 14.16
C THR A 35 13.01 -20.76 12.89
N LYS A 36 14.20 -21.40 13.01
CA LYS A 36 15.03 -21.77 11.87
C LYS A 36 14.38 -22.79 10.95
N SER A 37 13.64 -23.75 11.51
CA SER A 37 12.91 -24.76 10.72
C SER A 37 11.75 -24.12 9.94
N LEU A 38 11.03 -23.16 10.53
CA LEU A 38 9.94 -22.43 9.90
C LEU A 38 10.39 -21.63 8.68
N GLU A 39 11.56 -20.97 8.74
CA GLU A 39 12.17 -20.29 7.59
C GLU A 39 12.41 -21.26 6.41
N LEU A 40 12.92 -22.45 6.72
CA LEU A 40 13.18 -23.48 5.72
C LEU A 40 11.88 -24.07 5.14
N PHE A 41 10.82 -24.24 5.95
CA PHE A 41 9.52 -24.68 5.47
C PHE A 41 8.86 -23.65 4.56
N VAL A 42 8.97 -22.35 4.84
CA VAL A 42 8.47 -21.27 3.97
C VAL A 42 9.16 -21.33 2.60
N LEU A 43 10.48 -21.54 2.59
CA LEU A 43 11.23 -21.74 1.34
C LEU A 43 10.79 -23.01 0.62
N ALA A 44 10.61 -24.13 1.33
CA ALA A 44 10.13 -25.39 0.74
C ALA A 44 8.75 -25.24 0.09
N VAL A 45 7.79 -24.55 0.74
CA VAL A 45 6.46 -24.25 0.18
C VAL A 45 6.55 -23.44 -1.11
N LYS A 46 7.49 -22.50 -1.19
CA LYS A 46 7.68 -21.65 -2.39
C LYS A 46 8.14 -22.47 -3.61
N TRP A 47 8.97 -23.49 -3.40
CA TRP A 47 9.56 -24.28 -4.48
C TRP A 47 8.86 -25.63 -4.73
N GLU A 48 7.93 -26.06 -3.87
CA GLU A 48 7.14 -27.28 -4.06
C GLU A 48 6.15 -27.12 -5.21
N LYS A 49 6.16 -28.06 -6.14
CA LYS A 49 5.28 -28.04 -7.33
C LYS A 49 3.99 -28.85 -7.13
N ASN A 50 4.00 -29.84 -6.22
CA ASN A 50 2.85 -30.68 -5.99
C ASN A 50 1.84 -30.00 -5.05
N PRO A 51 0.60 -29.74 -5.48
CA PRO A 51 -0.39 -29.02 -4.65
C PRO A 51 -0.75 -29.75 -3.35
N LYS A 52 -0.81 -31.10 -3.36
CA LYS A 52 -1.11 -31.89 -2.16
C LYS A 52 0.04 -31.85 -1.14
N SER A 53 1.30 -31.95 -1.61
CA SER A 53 2.48 -31.81 -0.76
C SER A 53 2.57 -30.40 -0.17
N LYS A 54 2.29 -29.39 -0.99
CA LYS A 54 2.29 -27.99 -0.57
C LYS A 54 1.31 -27.72 0.56
N GLU A 55 0.11 -28.28 0.48
CA GLU A 55 -0.92 -28.12 1.51
C GLU A 55 -0.53 -28.83 2.81
N LEU A 56 0.01 -30.04 2.72
CA LEU A 56 0.52 -30.77 3.89
C LEU A 56 1.66 -30.04 4.59
N ILE A 57 2.60 -29.45 3.82
CA ILE A 57 3.70 -28.66 4.38
C ILE A 57 3.15 -27.44 5.10
N ARG A 58 2.17 -26.73 4.52
CA ARG A 58 1.52 -25.56 5.15
C ARG A 58 0.85 -25.93 6.47
N GLN A 59 0.10 -27.02 6.50
CA GLN A 59 -0.56 -27.48 7.70
C GLN A 59 0.44 -27.80 8.82
N LYS A 60 1.53 -28.49 8.50
CA LYS A 60 2.59 -28.80 9.48
C LYS A 60 3.37 -27.54 9.90
N THR A 61 3.58 -26.61 9.01
CA THR A 61 4.21 -25.34 9.33
C THR A 61 3.39 -24.54 10.35
N ALA A 62 2.05 -24.54 10.21
CA ALA A 62 1.15 -23.89 11.16
C ALA A 62 1.20 -24.54 12.56
N GLU A 63 1.27 -25.87 12.66
CA GLU A 63 1.41 -26.59 13.93
C GLU A 63 2.72 -26.21 14.65
N TYR A 64 3.83 -26.15 13.92
CA TYR A 64 5.13 -25.79 14.51
C TYR A 64 5.22 -24.29 14.87
N MET A 65 4.54 -23.44 14.13
CA MET A 65 4.44 -22.00 14.43
C MET A 65 3.68 -21.77 15.75
N ASP A 66 2.53 -22.43 15.96
CA ASP A 66 1.78 -22.36 17.21
C ASP A 66 2.63 -22.85 18.41
N ARG A 67 3.45 -23.89 18.22
CA ARG A 67 4.35 -24.35 19.28
C ARG A 67 5.47 -23.35 19.57
N ALA A 68 6.05 -22.76 18.56
CA ALA A 68 7.10 -21.73 18.72
C ALA A 68 6.56 -20.48 19.45
N GLU A 69 5.33 -20.06 19.16
CA GLU A 69 4.67 -18.96 19.86
C GLU A 69 4.43 -19.26 21.35
N LYS A 70 3.98 -20.47 21.68
CA LYS A 70 3.81 -20.90 23.07
C LYS A 70 5.15 -20.90 23.83
N LEU A 71 6.22 -21.37 23.20
CA LEU A 71 7.57 -21.32 23.79
C LEU A 71 8.05 -19.89 24.01
N LYS A 72 7.81 -19.01 23.06
CA LYS A 72 8.15 -17.59 23.15
C LYS A 72 7.47 -16.93 24.35
N THR A 73 6.17 -17.20 24.52
CA THR A 73 5.38 -16.68 25.65
C THR A 73 5.92 -17.20 26.96
N TYR A 74 6.19 -18.51 27.07
CA TYR A 74 6.75 -19.13 28.24
C TYR A 74 8.13 -18.55 28.64
N LEU A 75 9.01 -18.33 27.65
CA LEU A 75 10.33 -17.74 27.89
C LEU A 75 10.22 -16.28 28.38
N ALA A 76 9.32 -15.50 27.79
CA ALA A 76 9.06 -14.12 28.23
C ALA A 76 8.55 -14.05 29.69
N GLU A 77 7.64 -14.95 30.09
CA GLU A 77 7.18 -15.06 31.48
C GLU A 77 8.27 -15.52 32.45
N ALA A 78 9.15 -16.41 32.00
CA ALA A 78 10.28 -16.89 32.80
C ALA A 78 11.34 -15.79 33.03
N GLU A 79 11.58 -14.93 32.04
CA GLU A 79 12.47 -13.76 32.17
C GLU A 79 11.90 -12.71 33.13
N GLN A 80 10.60 -12.45 33.07
CA GLN A 80 9.93 -11.52 33.98
C GLN A 80 9.98 -12.02 35.45
N LYS A 81 9.87 -13.32 35.69
CA LYS A 81 10.02 -13.92 37.01
C LYS A 81 11.46 -13.87 37.55
N LYS A 82 12.47 -13.85 36.69
CA LYS A 82 13.88 -13.71 37.06
C LYS A 82 14.29 -12.28 37.40
N SER A 83 13.61 -11.28 36.82
CA SER A 83 13.91 -9.85 37.09
C SER A 83 13.19 -9.28 38.28
N GLY A 84 12.24 -10.02 38.90
CA GLY A 84 11.44 -9.60 40.08
C GLY A 84 11.89 -10.14 41.45
N GLY A 85 13.03 -10.82 41.55
CA GLY A 85 13.46 -11.54 42.74
C GLY A 85 14.58 -10.84 43.53
N GLY A 86 14.25 -9.86 44.37
CA GLY A 86 15.18 -9.24 45.33
C GLY A 86 14.47 -8.56 46.51
N GLY A 87 14.22 -9.29 47.60
CA GLY A 87 13.71 -8.68 48.81
C GLY A 87 12.94 -9.65 49.73
N GLY A 88 13.60 -10.28 50.68
CA GLY A 88 13.03 -11.25 51.58
C GLY A 88 12.13 -10.68 52.68
N GLY A 89 11.24 -11.52 53.27
CA GLY A 89 10.45 -11.25 54.45
C GLY A 89 9.34 -12.28 54.63
N LYS A 90 9.44 -13.05 55.73
CA LYS A 90 8.61 -14.18 56.14
C LYS A 90 7.19 -13.80 56.65
N PRO A 91 6.29 -14.77 56.89
CA PRO A 91 4.84 -14.64 56.80
C PRO A 91 4.14 -14.33 58.12
N GLY A 92 2.99 -13.72 58.06
CA GLY A 92 2.09 -13.51 59.17
C GLY A 92 0.61 -13.51 58.74
N ALA A 93 -0.20 -14.19 59.56
CA ALA A 93 -1.51 -14.70 59.31
C ALA A 93 -2.68 -13.70 59.30
N MET A 94 -3.77 -14.17 58.69
CA MET A 94 -5.22 -13.93 58.91
C MET A 94 -5.75 -12.53 59.20
N GLY A 95 -6.76 -12.16 58.43
CA GLY A 95 -7.74 -11.13 58.75
C GLY A 95 -8.80 -10.96 57.67
N VAL A 96 -9.98 -11.47 57.98
CA VAL A 96 -11.23 -11.39 57.19
C VAL A 96 -11.80 -9.99 57.19
N ASN A 97 -12.29 -9.49 56.12
CA ASN A 97 -13.54 -8.79 55.88
C ASN A 97 -13.48 -7.46 55.12
N GLY A 98 -14.35 -7.35 54.13
CA GLY A 98 -15.08 -6.10 53.84
C GLY A 98 -14.70 -5.31 52.58
N GLY A 99 -15.42 -5.59 51.48
CA GLY A 99 -16.02 -4.62 50.60
C GLY A 99 -15.14 -3.51 49.98
N GLY A 100 -14.95 -3.58 48.65
CA GLY A 100 -14.44 -2.44 47.90
C GLY A 100 -14.28 -2.73 46.43
N LYS A 101 -15.22 -2.27 45.62
CA LYS A 101 -15.28 -2.31 44.17
C LYS A 101 -13.99 -1.82 43.47
N GLY A 102 -13.56 -2.55 42.43
CA GLY A 102 -13.15 -1.97 41.16
C GLY A 102 -11.74 -1.42 41.06
N LYS A 103 -10.76 -2.29 40.76
CA LYS A 103 -9.54 -1.93 40.01
C LYS A 103 -8.81 -3.22 39.61
N ALA A 104 -9.32 -3.90 38.59
CA ALA A 104 -8.66 -5.07 38.00
C ALA A 104 -9.02 -5.29 36.52
N ASN A 105 -9.11 -4.19 35.73
CA ASN A 105 -9.33 -4.31 34.28
C ASN A 105 -8.58 -3.24 33.47
N ALA A 106 -7.58 -2.57 34.02
CA ALA A 106 -6.83 -1.53 33.30
C ALA A 106 -5.53 -2.06 32.64
N ASP A 107 -4.99 -3.17 33.12
CA ASP A 107 -3.67 -3.65 32.69
C ASP A 107 -3.75 -4.67 31.51
N GLU A 108 -4.79 -5.51 31.48
CA GLU A 108 -5.01 -6.44 30.34
C GLU A 108 -5.39 -5.72 29.05
N GLY A 109 -6.10 -4.58 29.15
CA GLY A 109 -6.46 -3.76 27.99
C GLY A 109 -5.28 -3.05 27.32
N ASP A 110 -4.22 -2.78 28.06
CA ASP A 110 -3.04 -2.05 27.56
C ASP A 110 -2.04 -2.97 26.84
N GLU A 111 -1.92 -4.23 27.26
CA GLU A 111 -1.08 -5.22 26.58
C GLU A 111 -1.71 -5.71 25.27
N ASP A 112 -3.03 -5.91 25.23
CA ASP A 112 -3.75 -6.24 24.01
C ASP A 112 -3.73 -5.07 23.02
N ASN A 113 -3.83 -3.84 23.50
CA ASN A 113 -3.65 -2.65 22.65
C ASN A 113 -2.22 -2.54 22.10
N LYS A 114 -1.18 -2.89 22.86
CA LYS A 114 0.20 -2.93 22.37
C LYS A 114 0.42 -4.02 21.33
N LYS A 115 -0.14 -5.20 21.53
CA LYS A 115 -0.10 -6.31 20.53
C LYS A 115 -0.83 -5.92 19.24
N LEU A 116 -2.02 -5.32 19.34
CA LEU A 116 -2.78 -4.78 18.24
C LEU A 116 -2.03 -3.65 17.50
N ARG A 117 -1.38 -2.74 18.22
CA ARG A 117 -0.55 -1.68 17.62
C ARG A 117 0.65 -2.23 16.86
N ASN A 118 1.33 -3.23 17.40
CA ASN A 118 2.46 -3.89 16.73
C ASN A 118 2.00 -4.68 15.47
N ALA A 119 0.84 -5.28 15.53
CA ALA A 119 0.24 -5.96 14.40
C ALA A 119 -0.27 -4.98 13.32
N LEU A 120 -0.82 -3.83 13.75
CA LEU A 120 -1.23 -2.73 12.89
C LEU A 120 -0.05 -2.04 12.21
N SER A 121 1.10 -1.91 12.88
CA SER A 121 2.30 -1.30 12.27
C SER A 121 2.81 -2.07 11.04
N GLY A 122 2.42 -3.34 10.87
CA GLY A 122 2.66 -4.13 9.67
C GLY A 122 1.59 -4.01 8.58
N ALA A 123 0.38 -3.54 8.92
CA ALA A 123 -0.75 -3.41 8.00
C ALA A 123 -1.07 -1.94 7.67
N ILE A 124 -0.66 -1.01 8.52
CA ILE A 124 -0.81 0.43 8.34
C ILE A 124 0.52 1.00 7.90
N LEU A 125 0.58 1.52 6.70
CA LEU A 125 1.71 2.34 6.27
C LEU A 125 1.59 3.70 6.98
N GLN A 126 2.39 3.87 8.04
CA GLN A 126 2.59 5.18 8.62
C GLN A 126 3.75 5.85 7.88
N GLU A 127 3.44 6.79 7.03
CA GLU A 127 4.41 7.48 6.18
C GLU A 127 4.39 9.00 6.44
N ARG A 128 5.51 9.63 6.16
CA ARG A 128 5.56 11.04 5.80
C ARG A 128 5.83 11.08 4.29
N PRO A 129 4.79 11.10 3.47
CA PRO A 129 4.98 11.09 2.03
C PRO A 129 5.73 12.34 1.57
N ASN A 130 6.49 12.19 0.49
CA ASN A 130 7.19 13.31 -0.14
C ASN A 130 6.66 13.53 -1.56
N VAL A 131 5.36 13.70 -1.67
CA VAL A 131 4.66 13.98 -2.93
C VAL A 131 4.17 15.42 -2.88
N ARG A 132 4.58 16.24 -3.84
CA ARG A 132 4.17 17.64 -3.94
C ARG A 132 2.99 17.82 -4.88
N TRP A 133 2.30 18.94 -4.79
CA TRP A 133 1.25 19.29 -5.75
C TRP A 133 1.74 19.34 -7.20
N ASP A 134 2.99 19.69 -7.41
CA ASP A 134 3.60 19.74 -8.74
C ASP A 134 3.82 18.38 -9.37
N ASP A 135 3.93 17.34 -8.55
CA ASP A 135 4.04 15.94 -9.00
C ASP A 135 2.70 15.37 -9.46
N VAL A 136 1.59 16.05 -9.14
CA VAL A 136 0.24 15.69 -9.58
C VAL A 136 -0.10 16.49 -10.83
N ALA A 137 -0.27 15.82 -11.95
CA ALA A 137 -0.63 16.47 -13.21
C ALA A 137 -2.13 16.79 -13.27
N GLY A 138 -2.48 18.04 -13.62
CA GLY A 138 -3.87 18.47 -13.72
C GLY A 138 -4.62 18.46 -12.38
N LEU A 139 -5.93 18.22 -12.43
CA LEU A 139 -6.83 18.13 -11.27
C LEU A 139 -6.86 19.41 -10.41
N GLU A 140 -6.76 20.58 -11.05
CA GLU A 140 -6.65 21.85 -10.33
C GLU A 140 -7.85 22.13 -9.43
N GLY A 141 -9.08 21.85 -9.89
CA GLY A 141 -10.31 21.98 -9.08
C GLY A 141 -10.31 21.07 -7.86
N ALA A 142 -9.84 19.81 -8.02
CA ALA A 142 -9.72 18.88 -6.91
C ALA A 142 -8.62 19.32 -5.92
N LYS A 143 -7.48 19.81 -6.43
CA LYS A 143 -6.41 20.36 -5.59
C LYS A 143 -6.89 21.56 -4.78
N ASP A 144 -7.60 22.48 -5.38
CA ASP A 144 -8.10 23.69 -4.70
C ASP A 144 -9.14 23.33 -3.64
N THR A 145 -10.05 22.42 -3.93
CA THR A 145 -11.00 21.89 -2.94
C THR A 145 -10.28 21.25 -1.76
N LEU A 146 -9.22 20.47 -2.02
CA LEU A 146 -8.45 19.82 -0.97
C LEU A 146 -7.55 20.79 -0.20
N LYS A 147 -7.02 21.82 -0.84
CA LYS A 147 -6.31 22.92 -0.15
C LYS A 147 -7.24 23.63 0.83
N GLU A 148 -8.46 23.98 0.40
CA GLU A 148 -9.46 24.60 1.25
C GLU A 148 -9.87 23.70 2.41
N ALA A 149 -10.11 22.43 2.13
CA ALA A 149 -10.66 21.50 3.10
C ALA A 149 -9.66 21.01 4.14
N VAL A 150 -8.36 20.96 3.81
CA VAL A 150 -7.33 20.32 4.64
C VAL A 150 -6.23 21.29 5.03
N VAL A 151 -5.60 21.95 4.04
CA VAL A 151 -4.39 22.76 4.27
C VAL A 151 -4.75 24.02 5.05
N LEU A 152 -5.82 24.70 4.67
CA LEU A 152 -6.22 25.94 5.33
C LEU A 152 -6.62 25.76 6.81
N PRO A 153 -7.41 24.74 7.22
CA PRO A 153 -7.71 24.51 8.63
C PRO A 153 -6.50 24.23 9.50
N ILE A 154 -5.47 23.58 8.94
CA ILE A 154 -4.22 23.27 9.65
C ILE A 154 -3.33 24.52 9.74
N LYS A 155 -3.19 25.27 8.65
CA LYS A 155 -2.37 26.49 8.63
C LYS A 155 -2.98 27.67 9.38
N PHE A 156 -4.32 27.81 9.32
CA PHE A 156 -5.05 28.94 9.88
C PHE A 156 -6.22 28.50 10.76
N PRO A 157 -5.97 27.85 11.92
CA PRO A 157 -7.04 27.33 12.81
C PRO A 157 -8.00 28.42 13.28
N SER A 158 -7.54 29.69 13.36
CA SER A 158 -8.36 30.83 13.79
C SER A 158 -9.52 31.15 12.85
N LEU A 159 -9.41 30.78 11.56
CA LEU A 159 -10.48 30.99 10.59
C LEU A 159 -11.60 29.98 10.74
N PHE A 160 -11.35 28.83 11.41
CA PHE A 160 -12.26 27.71 11.56
C PHE A 160 -12.82 27.61 12.97
N GLN A 161 -13.44 28.71 13.44
CA GLN A 161 -14.05 28.82 14.76
C GLN A 161 -15.58 28.96 14.69
N GLY A 162 -16.27 28.59 15.75
CA GLY A 162 -17.70 28.70 15.87
C GLY A 162 -18.46 27.78 14.88
N LYS A 163 -19.23 28.35 13.97
CA LYS A 163 -19.99 27.61 12.95
C LYS A 163 -19.15 27.19 11.75
N ARG A 164 -17.98 27.77 11.55
CA ARG A 164 -17.04 27.39 10.51
C ARG A 164 -16.19 26.23 11.03
N GLN A 165 -16.55 25.01 10.66
CA GLN A 165 -15.81 23.82 11.07
C GLN A 165 -15.09 23.21 9.87
N ALA A 166 -13.86 22.72 10.09
CA ALA A 166 -13.14 21.96 9.09
C ALA A 166 -13.89 20.67 8.77
N TRP A 167 -13.77 20.23 7.52
CA TRP A 167 -14.36 18.97 7.08
C TRP A 167 -13.64 17.80 7.76
N LYS A 168 -14.41 16.81 8.21
CA LYS A 168 -13.87 15.61 8.87
C LYS A 168 -13.69 14.43 7.92
N GLY A 169 -14.50 14.40 6.87
CA GLY A 169 -14.48 13.32 5.89
C GLY A 169 -14.59 13.86 4.47
N ILE A 170 -13.67 13.41 3.62
CA ILE A 170 -13.65 13.72 2.18
C ILE A 170 -13.56 12.41 1.42
N LEU A 171 -14.42 12.25 0.41
CA LEU A 171 -14.43 11.11 -0.49
C LEU A 171 -13.78 11.51 -1.82
N LEU A 172 -12.74 10.81 -2.21
CA LEU A 172 -12.18 10.85 -3.56
C LEU A 172 -12.79 9.71 -4.36
N TYR A 173 -13.44 10.01 -5.47
CA TYR A 173 -14.06 8.98 -6.30
C TYR A 173 -13.80 9.25 -7.77
N GLY A 174 -13.86 8.20 -8.58
CA GLY A 174 -13.59 8.29 -10.01
C GLY A 174 -13.02 6.98 -10.56
N PRO A 175 -12.77 6.90 -11.86
CA PRO A 175 -12.28 5.69 -12.50
C PRO A 175 -10.96 5.18 -11.90
N PRO A 176 -10.64 3.88 -12.05
CA PRO A 176 -9.37 3.35 -11.59
C PRO A 176 -8.19 4.02 -12.33
N GLY A 177 -7.03 4.08 -11.66
CA GLY A 177 -5.81 4.62 -12.28
C GLY A 177 -5.73 6.14 -12.42
N THR A 178 -6.70 6.92 -11.91
CA THR A 178 -6.72 8.39 -12.00
C THR A 178 -5.89 9.10 -10.93
N GLY A 179 -5.21 8.37 -10.05
CA GLY A 179 -4.26 8.94 -9.08
C GLY A 179 -4.86 9.35 -7.73
N LYS A 180 -6.03 8.82 -7.32
CA LYS A 180 -6.69 9.13 -6.03
C LYS A 180 -5.77 8.96 -4.83
N SER A 181 -5.09 7.83 -4.72
CA SER A 181 -4.16 7.52 -3.62
C SER A 181 -2.91 8.42 -3.67
N TYR A 182 -2.46 8.79 -4.87
CA TYR A 182 -1.33 9.71 -5.07
C TYR A 182 -1.67 11.13 -4.62
N LEU A 183 -2.89 11.59 -4.97
CA LEU A 183 -3.42 12.88 -4.54
C LEU A 183 -3.59 12.95 -3.02
N ALA A 184 -4.03 11.86 -2.38
CA ALA A 184 -4.12 11.77 -0.92
C ALA A 184 -2.75 11.93 -0.23
N LYS A 185 -1.69 11.35 -0.80
CA LYS A 185 -0.31 11.53 -0.33
C LYS A 185 0.15 12.97 -0.50
N ALA A 186 -0.16 13.62 -1.62
CA ALA A 186 0.17 15.03 -1.85
C ALA A 186 -0.50 15.95 -0.82
N VAL A 187 -1.78 15.72 -0.51
CA VAL A 187 -2.49 16.44 0.55
C VAL A 187 -1.79 16.33 1.90
N ALA A 188 -1.37 15.12 2.28
CA ALA A 188 -0.70 14.91 3.56
C ALA A 188 0.67 15.59 3.64
N THR A 189 1.42 15.57 2.53
CA THR A 189 2.72 16.28 2.42
C THR A 189 2.54 17.77 2.60
N GLU A 190 1.63 18.38 1.86
CA GLU A 190 1.38 19.83 1.91
C GLU A 190 0.80 20.30 3.25
N ALA A 191 0.01 19.47 3.90
CA ALA A 191 -0.51 19.72 5.23
C ALA A 191 0.51 19.45 6.35
N ASN A 192 1.70 18.96 6.03
CA ASN A 192 2.72 18.49 6.99
C ASN A 192 2.11 17.59 8.07
N SER A 193 1.27 16.66 7.66
CA SER A 193 0.51 15.76 8.53
C SER A 193 1.02 14.33 8.45
N THR A 194 0.81 13.57 9.51
CA THR A 194 1.11 12.14 9.50
C THR A 194 0.07 11.41 8.65
N PHE A 195 0.53 10.63 7.68
CA PHE A 195 -0.32 9.88 6.76
C PHE A 195 -0.43 8.42 7.20
N PHE A 196 -1.66 7.99 7.41
CA PHE A 196 -2.00 6.59 7.69
C PHE A 196 -2.76 6.03 6.50
N SER A 197 -2.20 5.04 5.82
CA SER A 197 -2.83 4.39 4.67
C SER A 197 -3.26 2.98 5.04
N VAL A 198 -4.51 2.66 4.78
CA VAL A 198 -5.13 1.36 5.03
C VAL A 198 -5.96 0.95 3.83
N SER A 199 -5.82 -0.31 3.39
CA SER A 199 -6.74 -0.92 2.43
C SER A 199 -7.92 -1.54 3.17
N SER A 200 -9.12 -1.36 2.63
CA SER A 200 -10.33 -1.98 3.17
C SER A 200 -10.25 -3.51 3.18
N SER A 201 -9.62 -4.10 2.19
CA SER A 201 -9.39 -5.55 2.10
C SER A 201 -8.52 -6.07 3.25
N ASP A 202 -7.51 -5.31 3.69
CA ASP A 202 -6.66 -5.66 4.83
C ASP A 202 -7.43 -5.64 6.15
N LEU A 203 -8.38 -4.72 6.31
CA LEU A 203 -9.23 -4.63 7.50
C LEU A 203 -10.22 -5.80 7.61
N VAL A 204 -10.68 -6.33 6.46
CA VAL A 204 -11.65 -7.45 6.44
C VAL A 204 -10.96 -8.81 6.54
N SER A 205 -9.88 -9.03 5.77
CA SER A 205 -9.33 -10.36 5.53
C SER A 205 -8.37 -10.87 6.60
N LYS A 206 -7.53 -9.98 7.16
CA LYS A 206 -6.47 -10.39 8.08
C LYS A 206 -6.92 -10.61 9.53
N TRP A 207 -8.16 -10.18 9.90
CA TRP A 207 -8.52 -10.04 11.30
C TRP A 207 -9.98 -10.41 11.59
N MET A 208 -10.42 -11.58 11.11
CA MET A 208 -11.75 -12.11 11.43
C MET A 208 -11.88 -12.29 12.96
N GLY A 209 -12.69 -11.43 13.58
CA GLY A 209 -12.98 -11.42 15.02
C GLY A 209 -12.51 -10.19 15.80
N GLU A 210 -11.51 -9.44 15.32
CA GLU A 210 -10.95 -8.27 16.02
C GLU A 210 -11.04 -6.96 15.21
N SER A 211 -11.72 -6.98 14.09
CA SER A 211 -11.77 -5.88 13.12
C SER A 211 -12.29 -4.55 13.70
N GLU A 212 -13.22 -4.59 14.66
CA GLU A 212 -13.68 -3.38 15.38
C GLU A 212 -12.56 -2.76 16.21
N ARG A 213 -11.78 -3.60 16.90
CA ARG A 213 -10.64 -3.14 17.71
C ARG A 213 -9.55 -2.49 16.86
N LEU A 214 -9.38 -2.99 15.61
CA LEU A 214 -8.45 -2.43 14.64
C LEU A 214 -8.83 -1.02 14.21
N VAL A 215 -10.09 -0.79 13.84
CA VAL A 215 -10.58 0.55 13.48
C VAL A 215 -10.40 1.50 14.66
N LYS A 216 -10.73 1.07 15.87
CA LYS A 216 -10.56 1.86 17.09
C LYS A 216 -9.11 2.20 17.37
N ALA A 217 -8.20 1.23 17.23
CA ALA A 217 -6.77 1.44 17.40
C ALA A 217 -6.18 2.38 16.32
N LEU A 218 -6.60 2.24 15.06
CA LEU A 218 -6.22 3.12 13.95
C LEU A 218 -6.58 4.58 14.25
N PHE A 219 -7.81 4.85 14.68
CA PHE A 219 -8.22 6.20 15.06
C PHE A 219 -7.52 6.69 16.33
N SER A 220 -7.17 5.81 17.27
CA SER A 220 -6.35 6.17 18.44
C SER A 220 -4.95 6.61 18.02
N MET A 221 -4.29 5.86 17.13
CA MET A 221 -2.98 6.23 16.59
C MET A 221 -3.03 7.56 15.82
N ALA A 222 -4.10 7.79 15.03
CA ALA A 222 -4.30 9.05 14.35
C ALA A 222 -4.48 10.23 15.32
N ARG A 223 -5.16 10.02 16.45
CA ARG A 223 -5.31 11.05 17.50
C ARG A 223 -4.01 11.39 18.22
N GLU A 224 -3.14 10.41 18.42
CA GLU A 224 -1.83 10.59 19.06
C GLU A 224 -0.85 11.35 18.17
N ASN A 225 -1.02 11.24 16.85
CA ASN A 225 -0.13 11.82 15.84
C ASN A 225 -0.76 12.99 15.08
N LYS A 226 -1.54 13.82 15.73
CA LYS A 226 -2.14 15.02 15.12
C LYS A 226 -1.07 16.06 14.72
N PRO A 227 -1.27 16.78 13.59
CA PRO A 227 -2.32 16.60 12.60
C PRO A 227 -2.11 15.33 11.76
N SER A 228 -3.20 14.62 11.46
CA SER A 228 -3.13 13.33 10.76
C SER A 228 -4.19 13.22 9.67
N VAL A 229 -3.80 12.54 8.60
CA VAL A 229 -4.68 12.13 7.49
C VAL A 229 -4.80 10.62 7.51
N LEU A 230 -6.01 10.13 7.68
CA LEU A 230 -6.35 8.71 7.61
C LEU A 230 -6.93 8.42 6.23
N PHE A 231 -6.18 7.72 5.40
CA PHE A 231 -6.58 7.33 4.05
C PHE A 231 -7.07 5.89 4.04
N ILE A 232 -8.30 5.68 3.57
CA ILE A 232 -8.94 4.37 3.43
C ILE A 232 -9.18 4.14 1.94
N ASP A 233 -8.40 3.25 1.35
CA ASP A 233 -8.57 2.88 -0.06
C ASP A 233 -9.64 1.80 -0.23
N GLU A 234 -10.30 1.79 -1.40
CA GLU A 234 -11.36 0.84 -1.73
C GLU A 234 -12.47 0.78 -0.65
N ILE A 235 -12.90 1.95 -0.16
CA ILE A 235 -13.84 2.02 0.96
C ILE A 235 -15.17 1.33 0.69
N ASP A 236 -15.53 1.11 -0.56
CA ASP A 236 -16.69 0.35 -1.01
C ASP A 236 -16.66 -1.11 -0.54
N ALA A 237 -15.49 -1.73 -0.45
CA ALA A 237 -15.35 -3.10 0.07
C ALA A 237 -15.79 -3.23 1.54
N LEU A 238 -15.61 -2.17 2.34
CA LEU A 238 -16.09 -2.10 3.74
C LEU A 238 -17.52 -1.61 3.86
N CYS A 239 -17.93 -0.75 2.96
CA CYS A 239 -19.07 0.14 3.14
C CYS A 239 -20.15 -0.06 2.07
N GLY A 240 -20.19 -1.23 1.45
CA GLY A 240 -21.23 -1.63 0.50
C GLY A 240 -22.66 -1.63 1.09
N PRO A 241 -23.70 -1.74 0.24
CA PRO A 241 -25.09 -1.75 0.67
C PRO A 241 -25.37 -2.88 1.66
N ARG A 242 -26.28 -2.66 2.59
CA ARG A 242 -26.76 -3.67 3.52
C ARG A 242 -27.60 -4.70 2.76
N GLY A 243 -27.16 -5.94 2.66
CA GLY A 243 -27.87 -7.03 1.98
C GLY A 243 -27.71 -8.38 2.69
N GLU A 244 -28.46 -9.39 2.23
CA GLU A 244 -28.45 -10.75 2.81
C GLU A 244 -27.11 -11.49 2.72
N GLY A 245 -26.09 -10.91 2.02
CA GLY A 245 -24.73 -11.44 1.91
C GLY A 245 -23.66 -10.69 2.69
N GLU A 246 -24.01 -9.64 3.45
CA GLU A 246 -23.02 -8.88 4.22
C GLU A 246 -22.52 -9.70 5.43
N SER A 247 -21.20 -9.91 5.52
CA SER A 247 -20.63 -10.62 6.67
C SER A 247 -20.84 -9.80 7.96
N GLU A 248 -21.10 -10.49 9.07
CA GLU A 248 -21.26 -9.84 10.38
C GLU A 248 -20.02 -8.99 10.74
N ALA A 249 -18.83 -9.46 10.35
CA ALA A 249 -17.59 -8.73 10.55
C ALA A 249 -17.59 -7.39 9.79
N SER A 250 -17.95 -7.37 8.51
CA SER A 250 -18.04 -6.12 7.72
C SER A 250 -19.03 -5.13 8.32
N ARG A 251 -20.17 -5.62 8.81
CA ARG A 251 -21.18 -4.79 9.48
C ARG A 251 -20.66 -4.15 10.76
N ARG A 252 -19.88 -4.89 11.56
CA ARG A 252 -19.26 -4.37 12.80
C ARG A 252 -18.22 -3.32 12.49
N ILE A 253 -17.32 -3.59 11.51
CA ILE A 253 -16.32 -2.61 11.05
C ILE A 253 -16.99 -1.32 10.59
N LYS A 254 -18.02 -1.42 9.74
CA LYS A 254 -18.80 -0.27 9.25
C LYS A 254 -19.38 0.55 10.40
N THR A 255 -19.98 -0.11 11.38
CA THR A 255 -20.55 0.55 12.54
C THR A 255 -19.50 1.29 13.35
N GLU A 256 -18.37 0.64 13.63
CA GLU A 256 -17.27 1.27 14.38
C GLU A 256 -16.64 2.44 13.62
N LEU A 257 -16.45 2.31 12.29
CA LEU A 257 -15.98 3.40 11.45
C LEU A 257 -16.88 4.62 11.56
N LEU A 258 -18.21 4.43 11.47
CA LEU A 258 -19.19 5.51 11.62
C LEU A 258 -19.10 6.19 13.00
N VAL A 259 -18.98 5.41 14.08
CA VAL A 259 -18.83 5.92 15.46
C VAL A 259 -17.56 6.75 15.60
N GLN A 260 -16.43 6.25 15.07
CA GLN A 260 -15.15 6.94 15.16
C GLN A 260 -15.13 8.23 14.32
N MET A 261 -15.75 8.23 13.14
CA MET A 261 -15.88 9.44 12.30
C MET A 261 -16.78 10.51 12.94
N ASP A 262 -17.84 10.10 13.62
CA ASP A 262 -18.73 11.05 14.33
C ASP A 262 -18.03 11.67 15.56
N GLY A 263 -16.95 11.05 16.04
CA GLY A 263 -16.20 11.53 17.19
C GLY A 263 -16.97 11.44 18.50
N VAL A 264 -17.92 10.51 18.61
CA VAL A 264 -18.71 10.31 19.85
C VAL A 264 -17.79 9.96 21.00
N GLY A 265 -17.71 10.88 21.98
CA GLY A 265 -16.87 10.71 23.18
C GLY A 265 -15.37 11.01 23.01
N ASN A 266 -14.90 11.42 21.82
CA ASN A 266 -13.51 11.72 21.57
C ASN A 266 -13.31 12.97 20.71
N ASP A 267 -12.26 13.74 20.97
CA ASP A 267 -11.90 14.90 20.15
C ASP A 267 -11.30 14.46 18.81
N SER A 268 -12.06 14.62 17.73
CA SER A 268 -11.63 14.33 16.35
C SER A 268 -11.00 15.55 15.64
N LYS A 269 -10.81 16.68 16.33
CA LYS A 269 -10.13 17.85 15.74
C LYS A 269 -8.71 17.48 15.35
N GLY A 270 -8.28 17.89 14.15
CA GLY A 270 -6.95 17.61 13.63
C GLY A 270 -6.77 16.22 13.00
N ILE A 271 -7.86 15.48 12.79
CA ILE A 271 -7.88 14.23 12.02
C ILE A 271 -8.80 14.42 10.82
N LEU A 272 -8.27 14.12 9.62
CA LEU A 272 -9.04 14.04 8.40
C LEU A 272 -9.16 12.60 7.94
N VAL A 273 -10.35 12.15 7.60
CA VAL A 273 -10.58 10.86 6.96
C VAL A 273 -10.75 11.09 5.46
N LEU A 274 -9.83 10.54 4.66
CA LEU A 274 -9.92 10.49 3.21
C LEU A 274 -10.36 9.08 2.79
N GLY A 275 -11.54 8.93 2.21
CA GLY A 275 -11.94 7.69 1.55
C GLY A 275 -11.65 7.74 0.06
N ALA A 276 -11.26 6.62 -0.54
CA ALA A 276 -11.17 6.50 -1.99
C ALA A 276 -12.02 5.32 -2.48
N THR A 277 -12.69 5.50 -3.62
CA THR A 277 -13.48 4.45 -4.27
C THR A 277 -13.51 4.60 -5.79
N ASN A 278 -13.57 3.48 -6.48
CA ASN A 278 -13.81 3.46 -7.93
C ASN A 278 -15.32 3.32 -8.25
N ILE A 279 -16.13 2.90 -7.29
CA ILE A 279 -17.56 2.56 -7.46
C ILE A 279 -18.44 3.26 -6.40
N PRO A 280 -18.54 4.60 -6.46
CA PRO A 280 -19.19 5.40 -5.41
C PRO A 280 -20.69 5.10 -5.23
N TRP A 281 -21.37 4.56 -6.25
CA TRP A 281 -22.78 4.15 -6.16
C TRP A 281 -23.02 2.94 -5.26
N GLN A 282 -21.97 2.17 -4.92
CA GLN A 282 -22.09 1.06 -3.98
C GLN A 282 -22.00 1.48 -2.51
N LEU A 283 -21.70 2.75 -2.22
CA LEU A 283 -21.58 3.21 -0.85
C LEU A 283 -22.94 3.34 -0.15
N ASP A 284 -23.00 2.80 1.08
CA ASP A 284 -24.14 2.99 1.99
C ASP A 284 -24.42 4.49 2.26
N ALA A 285 -25.70 4.86 2.35
CA ALA A 285 -26.12 6.23 2.58
C ALA A 285 -25.59 6.82 3.91
N ALA A 286 -25.41 5.98 4.95
CA ALA A 286 -24.85 6.44 6.23
C ALA A 286 -23.39 6.83 6.09
N ILE A 287 -22.61 6.07 5.31
CA ILE A 287 -21.22 6.38 4.99
C ILE A 287 -21.13 7.65 4.14
N ARG A 288 -21.93 7.75 3.07
CA ARG A 288 -21.96 8.96 2.21
C ARG A 288 -22.21 10.25 3.01
N ARG A 289 -23.01 10.18 4.08
CA ARG A 289 -23.27 11.32 4.97
C ARG A 289 -22.05 11.75 5.77
N ARG A 290 -21.11 10.85 6.10
CA ARG A 290 -19.88 11.18 6.84
C ARG A 290 -18.83 11.81 5.94
N PHE A 291 -18.85 11.48 4.65
CA PHE A 291 -18.05 12.18 3.65
C PHE A 291 -18.77 13.43 3.17
N GLN A 292 -18.51 14.52 3.86
CA GLN A 292 -19.20 15.81 3.68
C GLN A 292 -18.84 16.48 2.36
N ARG A 293 -17.60 16.27 1.90
CA ARG A 293 -17.12 16.66 0.58
C ARG A 293 -16.83 15.43 -0.26
N ARG A 294 -17.21 15.46 -1.53
CA ARG A 294 -17.04 14.37 -2.49
C ARG A 294 -16.44 14.95 -3.74
N VAL A 295 -15.17 14.61 -3.97
CA VAL A 295 -14.35 15.18 -5.03
C VAL A 295 -14.19 14.14 -6.14
N HIS A 296 -14.67 14.48 -7.33
CA HIS A 296 -14.49 13.66 -8.52
C HIS A 296 -13.04 13.76 -9.02
N ILE A 297 -12.42 12.62 -9.23
CA ILE A 297 -11.09 12.51 -9.84
C ILE A 297 -11.26 11.80 -11.18
N GLY A 298 -11.55 12.60 -12.19
CA GLY A 298 -11.82 12.13 -13.55
C GLY A 298 -10.58 11.72 -14.32
N LEU A 299 -10.79 11.31 -15.57
CA LEU A 299 -9.68 11.09 -16.50
C LEU A 299 -8.98 12.42 -16.81
N PRO A 300 -7.66 12.38 -17.03
CA PRO A 300 -6.89 13.60 -17.31
C PRO A 300 -7.26 14.22 -18.66
N ASP A 301 -7.33 15.53 -18.72
CA ASP A 301 -7.45 16.28 -19.97
C ASP A 301 -6.16 16.20 -20.80
N ALA A 302 -6.16 16.71 -22.02
CA ALA A 302 -5.00 16.65 -22.92
C ALA A 302 -3.74 17.28 -22.30
N ASN A 303 -3.89 18.41 -21.59
CA ASN A 303 -2.76 19.05 -20.92
C ASN A 303 -2.25 18.21 -19.73
N GLY A 304 -3.15 17.63 -18.95
CA GLY A 304 -2.83 16.69 -17.90
C GLY A 304 -2.07 15.48 -18.41
N ARG A 305 -2.53 14.88 -19.53
CA ARG A 305 -1.85 13.74 -20.15
C ARG A 305 -0.45 14.11 -20.64
N ALA A 306 -0.29 15.25 -21.31
CA ALA A 306 1.03 15.73 -21.74
C ALA A 306 2.00 15.89 -20.55
N ARG A 307 1.51 16.47 -19.45
CA ARG A 307 2.29 16.61 -18.22
C ARG A 307 2.60 15.26 -17.57
N MET A 308 1.65 14.31 -17.59
CA MET A 308 1.86 12.95 -17.09
C MET A 308 2.96 12.22 -17.86
N PHE A 309 2.97 12.29 -19.20
CA PHE A 309 4.07 11.76 -20.00
C PHE A 309 5.42 12.34 -19.58
N LYS A 310 5.49 13.66 -19.43
CA LYS A 310 6.73 14.35 -19.02
C LYS A 310 7.19 13.89 -17.64
N LEU A 311 6.29 13.80 -16.67
CA LEU A 311 6.61 13.35 -15.30
C LEU A 311 7.02 11.87 -15.26
N ALA A 312 6.33 11.02 -16.03
CA ALA A 312 6.61 9.58 -16.05
C ALA A 312 7.94 9.24 -16.75
N ILE A 313 8.35 10.03 -17.74
CA ILE A 313 9.66 9.89 -18.41
C ILE A 313 10.78 10.35 -17.47
N GLY A 314 10.54 11.40 -16.67
CA GLY A 314 11.50 11.93 -15.71
C GLY A 314 12.80 12.38 -16.37
N ASP A 315 13.93 12.00 -15.79
CA ASP A 315 15.30 12.37 -16.24
C ASP A 315 15.84 11.40 -17.31
N THR A 316 15.03 10.49 -17.84
CA THR A 316 15.49 9.55 -18.88
C THR A 316 15.80 10.28 -20.18
N GLU A 317 16.97 10.04 -20.77
CA GLU A 317 17.39 10.66 -22.03
C GLU A 317 16.45 10.23 -23.18
N THR A 318 15.80 11.21 -23.77
CA THR A 318 14.90 11.03 -24.92
C THR A 318 15.12 12.13 -25.94
N ASN A 319 14.78 11.87 -27.20
CA ASN A 319 14.80 12.87 -28.26
C ASN A 319 13.43 13.58 -28.43
N LEU A 320 12.61 13.64 -27.36
CA LEU A 320 11.29 14.26 -27.43
C LEU A 320 11.36 15.78 -27.32
N GLN A 321 10.63 16.46 -28.20
CA GLN A 321 10.43 17.91 -28.15
C GLN A 321 9.12 18.28 -27.44
N ALA A 322 8.94 19.55 -27.10
CA ALA A 322 7.73 20.00 -26.40
C ALA A 322 6.42 19.68 -27.15
N ASP A 323 6.45 19.73 -28.47
CA ASP A 323 5.29 19.42 -29.32
C ASP A 323 4.98 17.92 -29.36
N ASP A 324 5.98 17.05 -29.18
CA ASP A 324 5.77 15.60 -29.16
C ASP A 324 4.88 15.17 -28.00
N TYR A 325 4.99 15.82 -26.85
CA TYR A 325 4.11 15.55 -25.70
C TYR A 325 2.65 15.86 -26.00
N ARG A 326 2.37 16.85 -26.84
CA ARG A 326 1.00 17.15 -27.28
C ARG A 326 0.47 16.07 -28.21
N VAL A 327 1.30 15.62 -29.16
CA VAL A 327 0.94 14.50 -30.04
C VAL A 327 0.65 13.23 -29.23
N LEU A 328 1.48 12.91 -28.22
CA LEU A 328 1.24 11.77 -27.33
C LEU A 328 -0.05 11.93 -26.53
N ALA A 329 -0.34 13.13 -26.07
CA ALA A 329 -1.58 13.43 -25.34
C ALA A 329 -2.83 13.29 -26.21
N GLU A 330 -2.77 13.71 -27.48
CA GLU A 330 -3.88 13.52 -28.43
C GLU A 330 -4.12 12.03 -28.72
N MET A 331 -3.04 11.26 -28.94
CA MET A 331 -3.13 9.82 -29.23
C MET A 331 -3.56 8.97 -28.02
N SER A 332 -3.50 9.51 -26.81
CA SER A 332 -3.85 8.83 -25.56
C SER A 332 -5.20 9.29 -24.99
N GLU A 333 -6.13 9.72 -25.85
CA GLU A 333 -7.48 10.09 -25.39
C GLU A 333 -8.15 8.92 -24.66
N GLY A 334 -8.80 9.20 -23.53
CA GLY A 334 -9.43 8.19 -22.67
C GLY A 334 -8.48 7.41 -21.76
N PHE A 335 -7.17 7.63 -21.85
CA PHE A 335 -6.20 6.94 -20.98
C PHE A 335 -6.17 7.52 -19.57
N SER A 336 -6.11 6.64 -18.58
CA SER A 336 -5.87 6.99 -17.19
C SER A 336 -4.38 7.25 -16.92
N GLY A 337 -4.05 7.80 -15.76
CA GLY A 337 -2.65 7.98 -15.35
C GLY A 337 -1.85 6.68 -15.28
N SER A 338 -2.50 5.59 -14.87
CA SER A 338 -1.88 4.24 -14.88
C SER A 338 -1.60 3.74 -16.28
N ASP A 339 -2.52 3.96 -17.23
CA ASP A 339 -2.33 3.58 -18.62
C ASP A 339 -1.15 4.32 -19.24
N ILE A 340 -1.05 5.64 -18.99
CA ILE A 340 0.07 6.46 -19.45
C ILE A 340 1.39 5.96 -18.86
N SER A 341 1.43 5.64 -17.56
CA SER A 341 2.62 5.09 -16.92
C SER A 341 3.05 3.77 -17.56
N ASN A 342 2.10 2.89 -17.86
CA ASN A 342 2.37 1.62 -18.55
C ASN A 342 2.91 1.84 -19.97
N VAL A 343 2.31 2.77 -20.74
CA VAL A 343 2.79 3.15 -22.09
C VAL A 343 4.22 3.67 -22.02
N VAL A 344 4.51 4.56 -21.08
CA VAL A 344 5.86 5.10 -20.90
C VAL A 344 6.83 3.97 -20.57
N GLN A 345 6.50 3.10 -19.62
CA GLN A 345 7.36 1.97 -19.29
C GLN A 345 7.62 1.05 -20.49
N GLN A 346 6.60 0.78 -21.31
CA GLN A 346 6.76 0.00 -22.53
C GLN A 346 7.65 0.69 -23.56
N ALA A 347 7.52 2.01 -23.74
CA ALA A 347 8.36 2.79 -24.63
C ALA A 347 9.81 2.84 -24.15
N LEU A 348 10.04 3.03 -22.85
CA LEU A 348 11.36 3.03 -22.23
C LEU A 348 12.09 1.68 -22.39
N MET A 349 11.35 0.58 -22.52
CA MET A 349 11.90 -0.75 -22.84
C MET A 349 12.18 -0.96 -24.35
N GLY A 350 11.81 -0.02 -25.20
CA GLY A 350 12.04 -0.08 -26.65
C GLY A 350 13.51 -0.29 -27.04
N PRO A 351 14.47 0.52 -26.53
CA PRO A 351 15.89 0.35 -26.76
C PRO A 351 16.40 -1.03 -26.35
N VAL A 352 15.95 -1.55 -25.21
CA VAL A 352 16.35 -2.89 -24.72
C VAL A 352 15.89 -3.98 -25.69
N ARG A 353 14.65 -3.90 -26.19
CA ARG A 353 14.15 -4.83 -27.22
C ARG A 353 14.95 -4.74 -28.53
N LYS A 354 15.32 -3.53 -28.96
CA LYS A 354 16.16 -3.31 -30.14
C LYS A 354 17.53 -3.98 -29.97
N ILE A 355 18.15 -3.91 -28.78
CA ILE A 355 19.43 -4.58 -28.48
C ILE A 355 19.29 -6.09 -28.55
N ILE A 356 18.23 -6.66 -27.95
CA ILE A 356 17.99 -8.12 -27.94
C ILE A 356 17.74 -8.66 -29.37
N GLN A 357 17.06 -7.90 -30.21
CA GLN A 357 16.73 -8.28 -31.59
C GLN A 357 17.83 -7.97 -32.61
N ALA A 358 18.84 -7.20 -32.21
CA ALA A 358 19.89 -6.77 -33.12
C ALA A 358 20.79 -7.94 -33.55
N THR A 359 21.04 -8.03 -34.83
CA THR A 359 22.00 -8.95 -35.44
C THR A 359 23.30 -8.25 -35.84
N HIS A 360 23.31 -6.93 -35.80
CA HIS A 360 24.45 -6.10 -36.19
C HIS A 360 24.62 -4.92 -35.25
N PHE A 361 25.88 -4.60 -34.91
CA PHE A 361 26.26 -3.43 -34.12
C PHE A 361 27.30 -2.60 -34.85
N LYS A 362 27.25 -1.29 -34.62
CA LYS A 362 28.25 -0.34 -35.13
C LYS A 362 28.99 0.36 -33.98
N PRO A 363 30.25 0.71 -34.18
CA PRO A 363 30.99 1.53 -33.22
C PRO A 363 30.48 2.98 -33.23
N VAL A 364 30.39 3.57 -32.05
CA VAL A 364 30.07 4.99 -31.82
C VAL A 364 31.04 5.55 -30.80
N MET A 365 31.53 6.76 -31.01
CA MET A 365 32.41 7.43 -30.04
C MET A 365 31.56 8.28 -29.08
N VAL A 366 31.64 8.01 -27.78
CA VAL A 366 30.97 8.78 -26.73
C VAL A 366 32.03 9.17 -25.70
N ASP A 367 32.21 10.47 -25.50
CA ASP A 367 33.20 11.03 -24.58
C ASP A 367 34.63 10.48 -24.76
N GLY A 368 35.00 10.20 -26.03
CA GLY A 368 36.30 9.64 -26.37
C GLY A 368 36.42 8.11 -26.15
N VAL A 369 35.38 7.46 -25.67
CA VAL A 369 35.33 5.99 -25.49
C VAL A 369 34.54 5.38 -26.65
N ARG A 370 35.07 4.30 -27.21
CA ARG A 370 34.38 3.53 -28.25
C ARG A 370 33.31 2.67 -27.62
N LYS A 371 32.05 2.85 -28.06
CA LYS A 371 30.90 2.05 -27.68
C LYS A 371 30.26 1.38 -28.89
N LEU A 372 29.45 0.35 -28.64
CA LEU A 372 28.72 -0.40 -29.65
C LEU A 372 27.22 -0.16 -29.49
N THR A 373 26.56 0.24 -30.60
CA THR A 373 25.11 0.45 -30.62
C THR A 373 24.48 -0.42 -31.71
N PRO A 374 23.27 -0.97 -31.50
CA PRO A 374 22.60 -1.76 -32.52
C PRO A 374 22.34 -0.94 -33.79
N CYS A 375 22.50 -1.56 -34.97
CA CYS A 375 22.27 -0.93 -36.23
C CYS A 375 21.62 -1.89 -37.26
N SER A 376 21.15 -1.32 -38.38
CA SER A 376 20.66 -2.11 -39.50
C SER A 376 21.81 -2.82 -40.22
N PRO A 377 21.61 -4.03 -40.77
CA PRO A 377 22.60 -4.76 -41.56
C PRO A 377 23.18 -3.98 -42.75
N GLY A 378 22.42 -3.02 -43.28
CA GLY A 378 22.86 -2.17 -44.41
C GLY A 378 23.74 -1.00 -44.02
N ASN A 379 24.12 -0.83 -42.76
CA ASN A 379 25.03 0.25 -42.33
C ASN A 379 26.47 -0.09 -42.75
N PRO A 380 27.24 0.85 -43.35
CA PRO A 380 28.62 0.59 -43.81
C PRO A 380 29.58 0.13 -42.69
N GLU A 381 29.32 0.54 -41.43
CA GLU A 381 30.13 0.21 -40.29
C GLU A 381 29.55 -0.96 -39.47
N ALA A 382 28.51 -1.62 -39.98
CA ALA A 382 27.86 -2.73 -39.31
C ALA A 382 28.79 -3.94 -39.17
N LYS A 383 28.85 -4.51 -38.00
CA LYS A 383 29.47 -5.79 -37.73
C LYS A 383 28.40 -6.78 -37.30
N GLU A 384 28.43 -7.98 -37.89
CA GLU A 384 27.56 -9.06 -37.50
C GLU A 384 27.95 -9.55 -36.10
N MET A 385 27.11 -9.32 -35.13
CA MET A 385 27.28 -9.73 -33.72
C MET A 385 25.94 -9.63 -33.01
N THR A 386 25.80 -10.35 -31.92
CA THR A 386 24.62 -10.35 -31.07
C THR A 386 24.93 -9.66 -29.73
N TYR A 387 23.92 -9.40 -28.92
CA TYR A 387 24.12 -8.80 -27.58
C TYR A 387 24.94 -9.68 -26.65
N HIS A 388 25.11 -10.98 -26.93
CA HIS A 388 25.99 -11.89 -26.20
C HIS A 388 27.47 -11.62 -26.45
N ASP A 389 27.81 -11.01 -27.59
CA ASP A 389 29.19 -10.76 -28.03
C ASP A 389 29.65 -9.33 -27.61
N VAL A 390 28.82 -8.57 -26.95
CA VAL A 390 29.09 -7.18 -26.55
C VAL A 390 29.24 -7.09 -25.03
N ASP A 391 30.38 -6.55 -24.58
CA ASP A 391 30.60 -6.30 -23.16
C ASP A 391 29.67 -5.20 -22.65
N SER A 392 29.22 -5.34 -21.40
CA SER A 392 28.26 -4.43 -20.78
C SER A 392 28.76 -2.97 -20.69
N GLU A 393 30.08 -2.78 -20.59
CA GLU A 393 30.71 -1.46 -20.54
C GLU A 393 30.81 -0.78 -21.92
N GLU A 394 30.86 -1.58 -22.98
CA GLU A 394 30.90 -1.10 -24.36
C GLU A 394 29.52 -0.88 -24.98
N LEU A 395 28.46 -1.40 -24.37
CA LEU A 395 27.11 -1.28 -24.92
C LEU A 395 26.56 0.14 -24.73
N MET A 396 26.08 0.73 -25.83
CA MET A 396 25.32 1.97 -25.81
C MET A 396 23.89 1.68 -26.27
N ALA A 397 22.93 1.94 -25.37
CA ALA A 397 21.50 1.84 -25.74
C ALA A 397 21.13 2.95 -26.73
N PRO A 398 20.30 2.65 -27.75
CA PRO A 398 19.74 3.68 -28.62
C PRO A 398 18.90 4.70 -27.83
N ILE A 399 18.94 5.96 -28.23
CA ILE A 399 18.11 7.00 -27.64
C ILE A 399 16.65 6.69 -27.93
N ILE A 400 15.78 6.96 -26.98
CA ILE A 400 14.34 6.76 -27.08
C ILE A 400 13.75 7.87 -27.94
N GLU A 401 12.98 7.48 -28.96
CA GLU A 401 12.39 8.40 -29.90
C GLU A 401 10.85 8.38 -29.81
N LEU A 402 10.20 9.41 -30.37
CA LEU A 402 8.75 9.50 -30.46
C LEU A 402 8.08 8.25 -31.07
N LYS A 403 8.77 7.58 -32.00
CA LYS A 403 8.24 6.35 -32.64
C LYS A 403 8.07 5.21 -31.63
N ASP A 404 8.91 5.13 -30.59
CA ASP A 404 8.83 4.09 -29.58
C ASP A 404 7.57 4.28 -28.70
N PHE A 405 7.24 5.53 -28.38
CA PHE A 405 6.00 5.88 -27.69
C PHE A 405 4.76 5.66 -28.55
N LYS A 406 4.82 6.05 -29.82
CA LYS A 406 3.71 5.81 -30.78
C LYS A 406 3.43 4.32 -30.96
N GLN A 407 4.46 3.49 -30.98
CA GLN A 407 4.31 2.05 -31.05
C GLN A 407 3.65 1.50 -29.76
N ALA A 408 4.13 1.91 -28.58
CA ALA A 408 3.56 1.52 -27.31
C ALA A 408 2.09 1.94 -27.19
N LEU A 409 1.72 3.15 -27.65
CA LEU A 409 0.34 3.62 -27.67
C LEU A 409 -0.56 2.79 -28.58
N LYS A 410 -0.08 2.35 -29.73
CA LYS A 410 -0.86 1.50 -30.65
C LYS A 410 -1.15 0.11 -30.08
N GLU A 411 -0.25 -0.39 -29.22
CA GLU A 411 -0.38 -1.70 -28.59
C GLU A 411 -1.18 -1.64 -27.27
N SER A 412 -1.47 -0.44 -26.78
CA SER A 412 -2.17 -0.22 -25.52
C SER A 412 -3.62 0.22 -25.76
N HIS A 413 -4.50 -0.15 -24.82
CA HIS A 413 -5.90 0.26 -24.81
C HIS A 413 -6.24 0.92 -23.47
N PRO A 414 -7.17 1.90 -23.47
CA PRO A 414 -7.65 2.48 -22.22
C PRO A 414 -8.31 1.40 -21.35
N THR A 415 -8.03 1.44 -20.03
CA THR A 415 -8.61 0.48 -19.09
C THR A 415 -9.99 0.91 -18.60
N VAL A 416 -10.37 2.16 -18.79
CA VAL A 416 -11.66 2.72 -18.39
C VAL A 416 -12.61 2.69 -19.59
N SER A 417 -13.79 2.09 -19.41
CA SER A 417 -14.83 2.09 -20.46
C SER A 417 -15.63 3.39 -20.45
N ASP A 418 -16.20 3.74 -21.61
CA ASP A 418 -17.09 4.93 -21.74
C ASP A 418 -18.32 4.81 -20.81
N ASP A 419 -18.85 3.59 -20.63
CA ASP A 419 -19.99 3.32 -19.76
C ASP A 419 -19.66 3.60 -18.30
N ASP A 420 -18.43 3.25 -17.84
CA ASP A 420 -18.00 3.54 -16.48
C ASP A 420 -17.77 5.03 -16.27
N ALA A 421 -17.20 5.72 -17.26
CA ALA A 421 -17.05 7.17 -17.23
C ALA A 421 -18.42 7.88 -17.15
N ALA A 422 -19.41 7.43 -17.94
CA ALA A 422 -20.77 7.99 -17.94
C ALA A 422 -21.45 7.80 -16.56
N LYS A 423 -21.36 6.63 -15.94
CA LYS A 423 -21.88 6.37 -14.58
C LYS A 423 -21.24 7.27 -13.52
N GLN A 424 -19.94 7.56 -13.65
CA GLN A 424 -19.25 8.47 -12.73
C GLN A 424 -19.80 9.90 -12.85
N ILE A 425 -20.06 10.37 -14.07
CA ILE A 425 -20.63 11.68 -14.33
C ILE A 425 -22.07 11.77 -13.79
N GLU A 426 -22.90 10.75 -14.03
CA GLU A 426 -24.27 10.68 -13.50
C GLU A 426 -24.27 10.77 -11.97
N TRP A 427 -23.44 9.98 -11.31
CA TRP A 427 -23.31 10.02 -9.86
C TRP A 427 -22.77 11.37 -9.35
N THR A 428 -21.88 12.01 -10.10
CA THR A 428 -21.34 13.33 -9.77
C THR A 428 -22.42 14.40 -9.80
N ASN A 429 -23.31 14.36 -10.80
CA ASN A 429 -24.42 15.28 -10.92
C ASN A 429 -25.43 15.13 -9.77
N GLU A 430 -25.61 13.91 -9.24
CA GLU A 430 -26.57 13.64 -8.15
C GLU A 430 -25.96 13.90 -6.77
N PHE A 431 -24.72 13.48 -6.53
CA PHE A 431 -24.11 13.44 -5.20
C PHE A 431 -22.76 14.17 -5.08
N GLY A 432 -22.17 14.59 -6.18
CA GLY A 432 -20.87 15.26 -6.20
C GLY A 432 -20.89 16.63 -5.52
N SER A 433 -19.75 17.10 -5.06
CA SER A 433 -19.53 18.48 -4.68
C SER A 433 -18.95 19.22 -5.88
N GLU A 434 -19.41 20.44 -6.18
CA GLU A 434 -18.81 21.28 -7.20
C GLU A 434 -17.33 21.50 -6.92
N GLY A 435 -16.51 21.33 -7.93
CA GLY A 435 -15.04 21.47 -7.82
C GLY A 435 -14.26 20.43 -8.61
N ALA A 436 -14.93 19.69 -9.52
CA ALA A 436 -14.29 18.81 -10.48
C ALA A 436 -13.96 19.58 -11.76
#